data_b013641614fd752e6d7836174ac97444
#
_entry.id   b013641614fd752e6d7836174ac97444
#
_cell.length_a   1.000
_cell.length_b   1.000
_cell.length_c   1.000
_cell.angle_alpha   90.00
_cell.angle_beta   90.00
_cell.angle_gamma   90.00
#
_symmetry.space_group_name_H-M   'P 1'
#
loop_
_entity.id
_entity.type
_entity.pdbx_description
1 polymer ?
#
loop_
_entity_poly.entity_id
_entity_poly.type
_entity_poly.pdbx_seq_one_letter_code
_entity_poly.pdbx_strand_id
1 'polypeptide(L)'
;MKQRSVMMAIGLLLGISGVPAIHAEEMVAGGSQQREVQRLELTAGKSTVLDLPVAIKRASLANPDVADTVVLSPTQIYLTGKAMGVTNLTLWNESGKMMGMYDVVIVPDLTRLKENLHKAMPDEKNILVMSSHDSITLSGTATSATSLSRAMSIAEAYVPKKEKVINSMQVGGVQQVMLEVRVAEMNRELVRRLGINATAMTPQGFGMTALNQLTTMLGGNSFAGVSGGVTNALTNTLNLSQQATQAVNGAFQFQTGNITWSGFVDALQQENIIKVLAKPTLIALNGQEAAFLAGGEFPIPVPQAFGLVTIQFKKFGVGLVFTPNIMDRKHISLSVAPEVSELDFQNALRTQGFVVPAITTRRATTTIELADGQSFAIGGLMRDNVKEIINKYPGLGDIPILGALFRSTSFQKNETELLIIVTAHLVRPLDMTAQSLPTDYYEEPNDFEFYLMGYAEKGGFGGKAGRKSSAAEVLSNRVTRGRAMEGQVGHIVP
;
A
#
# COMPACT_ATOMS: atom_id res chain seq x y z
N MET A 1 -21.15 -20.82 38.78
CA MET A 1 -20.80 -20.62 40.20
C MET A 1 -20.72 -19.11 40.36
N LYS A 2 -21.76 -18.43 40.87
CA LYS A 2 -22.04 -18.01 42.23
C LYS A 2 -20.82 -17.34 42.89
N GLN A 3 -20.82 -16.06 43.29
CA GLN A 3 -21.67 -15.35 44.29
C GLN A 3 -21.39 -13.84 44.16
N ARG A 4 -22.35 -12.87 44.13
CA ARG A 4 -23.09 -12.22 45.20
C ARG A 4 -22.25 -11.20 45.99
N SER A 5 -22.52 -9.90 45.76
CA SER A 5 -23.37 -9.00 46.61
C SER A 5 -22.91 -8.78 48.04
N VAL A 6 -22.72 -7.48 48.40
CA VAL A 6 -23.33 -6.96 49.66
C VAL A 6 -23.40 -5.42 49.56
N MET A 7 -24.59 -4.89 49.65
CA MET A 7 -25.04 -3.56 50.03
C MET A 7 -24.85 -3.37 51.55
N MET A 8 -24.53 -2.17 52.02
CA MET A 8 -25.02 -1.72 53.33
C MET A 8 -25.12 -0.21 53.41
N ALA A 9 -26.31 0.26 53.53
CA ALA A 9 -26.72 1.59 53.97
C ALA A 9 -26.93 1.56 55.47
N ILE A 10 -26.77 2.70 56.15
CA ILE A 10 -27.29 3.12 57.49
C ILE A 10 -26.62 4.48 57.70
N GLY A 11 -27.23 5.62 58.00
CA GLY A 11 -28.45 5.95 58.67
C GLY A 11 -28.21 7.19 59.50
N LEU A 12 -28.97 8.18 59.27
CA LEU A 12 -29.48 9.32 60.06
C LEU A 12 -29.02 9.40 61.50
N LEU A 13 -28.60 10.61 61.96
CA LEU A 13 -29.14 11.20 63.21
C LEU A 13 -28.81 12.71 63.35
N LEU A 14 -29.86 13.44 63.67
CA LEU A 14 -29.92 14.83 64.04
C LEU A 14 -29.16 15.14 65.34
N GLY A 15 -28.62 16.35 65.43
CA GLY A 15 -28.16 16.94 66.69
C GLY A 15 -28.15 18.47 66.61
N ILE A 16 -29.21 19.10 67.07
CA ILE A 16 -29.39 20.55 67.31
C ILE A 16 -28.71 20.91 68.63
N SER A 17 -27.86 21.94 68.65
CA SER A 17 -27.62 22.81 69.81
C SER A 17 -26.72 23.98 69.37
N GLY A 18 -27.21 25.22 69.28
CA GLY A 18 -27.17 26.06 70.46
C GLY A 18 -26.06 27.10 70.29
N VAL A 19 -26.46 28.29 69.85
CA VAL A 19 -25.71 29.60 69.72
C VAL A 19 -25.13 30.01 71.06
N PRO A 20 -23.99 30.83 71.13
CA PRO A 20 -24.22 32.24 71.35
C PRO A 20 -23.44 33.16 70.42
N ALA A 21 -24.09 34.30 70.08
CA ALA A 21 -23.55 35.49 69.47
C ALA A 21 -22.47 36.13 70.33
N ILE A 22 -21.29 36.27 69.81
CA ILE A 22 -20.29 37.18 70.37
C ILE A 22 -20.25 38.42 69.46
N HIS A 23 -20.59 39.55 69.96
CA HIS A 23 -20.31 40.86 69.39
C HIS A 23 -18.80 41.04 69.28
N ALA A 24 -18.29 41.16 68.05
CA ALA A 24 -16.94 41.64 67.78
C ALA A 24 -17.07 43.11 67.28
N GLU A 25 -16.39 43.94 67.96
CA GLU A 25 -16.23 45.38 67.72
C GLU A 25 -15.73 45.63 66.29
N GLU A 26 -16.32 46.62 65.73
CA GLU A 26 -15.97 47.31 64.50
C GLU A 26 -14.55 47.89 64.58
N MET A 27 -13.52 47.16 64.14
CA MET A 27 -12.23 47.71 63.86
C MET A 27 -12.32 48.44 62.51
N VAL A 28 -12.25 49.73 62.58
CA VAL A 28 -12.03 50.63 61.45
C VAL A 28 -10.71 50.22 60.77
N ALA A 29 -10.79 49.40 59.78
CA ALA A 29 -9.69 49.16 58.86
C ALA A 29 -9.60 50.36 57.93
N GLY A 30 -8.55 51.15 58.11
CA GLY A 30 -8.18 52.19 57.19
C GLY A 30 -8.12 51.69 55.77
N GLY A 31 -8.98 52.20 54.91
CA GLY A 31 -9.05 51.89 53.51
C GLY A 31 -7.73 52.18 52.81
N SER A 32 -6.89 51.15 52.62
CA SER A 32 -5.94 51.15 51.53
C SER A 32 -6.76 51.09 50.24
N GLN A 33 -6.98 52.23 49.62
CA GLN A 33 -7.45 52.33 48.26
C GLN A 33 -6.44 51.46 47.42
N GLN A 34 -6.79 50.24 47.14
CA GLN A 34 -6.14 49.45 46.16
C GLN A 34 -6.30 50.23 44.84
N ARG A 35 -5.28 51.00 44.47
CA ARG A 35 -5.22 51.66 43.17
C ARG A 35 -5.23 50.58 42.12
N GLU A 36 -6.30 50.48 41.39
CA GLU A 36 -6.44 49.59 40.23
C GLU A 36 -5.33 49.93 39.26
N VAL A 37 -4.42 48.97 39.07
CA VAL A 37 -3.31 49.08 38.09
C VAL A 37 -3.94 48.98 36.72
N GLN A 38 -3.96 50.06 35.98
CA GLN A 38 -4.49 50.06 34.62
C GLN A 38 -3.52 49.38 33.68
N ARG A 39 -4.00 48.40 32.91
CA ARG A 39 -3.20 47.69 31.90
C ARG A 39 -3.25 48.46 30.58
N LEU A 40 -2.08 48.74 30.01
CA LEU A 40 -1.89 49.36 28.71
C LEU A 40 -1.20 48.37 27.77
N GLU A 41 -1.86 47.97 26.71
CA GLU A 41 -1.31 47.06 25.72
C GLU A 41 -0.83 47.82 24.49
N LEU A 42 0.42 47.58 24.06
CA LEU A 42 1.06 48.24 22.94
C LEU A 42 1.76 47.22 22.06
N THR A 43 1.71 47.40 20.73
CA THR A 43 2.41 46.53 19.79
C THR A 43 3.88 46.96 19.71
N ALA A 44 4.79 45.99 19.69
CA ALA A 44 6.22 46.22 19.48
C ALA A 44 6.48 46.99 18.16
N GLY A 45 7.34 48.03 18.24
CA GLY A 45 7.62 48.91 17.11
C GLY A 45 6.55 49.97 16.82
N LYS A 46 5.47 50.05 17.64
CA LYS A 46 4.45 51.08 17.51
C LYS A 46 4.48 52.00 18.73
N SER A 47 3.90 53.20 18.56
CA SER A 47 3.81 54.23 19.58
C SER A 47 2.37 54.67 19.76
N THR A 48 2.04 55.11 20.97
CA THR A 48 0.75 55.69 21.30
C THR A 48 0.92 56.95 22.15
N VAL A 49 -0.05 57.86 22.06
CA VAL A 49 -0.12 59.01 22.96
C VAL A 49 -1.15 58.69 24.05
N LEU A 50 -0.72 58.78 25.29
CA LEU A 50 -1.56 58.61 26.46
C LEU A 50 -1.97 60.03 26.99
N ASP A 51 -3.26 60.36 26.89
CA ASP A 51 -3.83 61.59 27.47
C ASP A 51 -4.17 61.36 28.94
N LEU A 52 -3.67 62.24 29.78
CA LEU A 52 -3.85 62.14 31.23
C LEU A 52 -4.82 63.22 31.75
N PRO A 53 -5.70 62.83 32.65
CA PRO A 53 -6.70 63.80 33.20
C PRO A 53 -6.09 64.83 34.10
N VAL A 54 -4.84 64.64 34.56
CA VAL A 54 -4.14 65.52 35.49
C VAL A 54 -2.71 65.77 35.03
N ALA A 55 -2.21 66.97 35.20
CA ALA A 55 -0.86 67.35 34.84
C ALA A 55 0.20 66.57 35.62
N ILE A 56 1.20 66.03 34.89
CA ILE A 56 2.37 65.29 35.42
C ILE A 56 3.62 66.15 35.26
N LYS A 57 4.60 65.90 36.14
CA LYS A 57 5.94 66.49 36.05
C LYS A 57 6.96 65.43 35.64
N ARG A 58 6.74 64.17 36.02
CA ARG A 58 7.71 63.12 35.82
C ARG A 58 7.01 61.77 35.45
N ALA A 59 7.53 61.11 34.48
CA ALA A 59 7.20 59.70 34.12
C ALA A 59 8.48 58.82 34.25
N SER A 60 8.33 57.62 34.70
CA SER A 60 9.43 56.66 34.80
C SER A 60 8.97 55.28 34.41
N LEU A 61 9.77 54.60 33.57
CA LEU A 61 9.60 53.21 33.20
C LEU A 61 10.53 52.33 34.03
N ALA A 62 10.03 51.17 34.46
CA ALA A 62 10.83 50.22 35.23
C ALA A 62 11.88 49.52 34.34
N ASN A 63 11.55 49.24 33.06
CA ASN A 63 12.48 48.64 32.11
C ASN A 63 12.48 49.45 30.79
N PRO A 64 13.55 50.24 30.53
CA PRO A 64 13.68 51.06 29.32
C PRO A 64 14.02 50.23 28.04
N ASP A 65 14.42 48.98 28.17
CA ASP A 65 14.64 48.08 27.03
C ASP A 65 13.34 47.59 26.41
N VAL A 66 12.26 47.48 27.20
CA VAL A 66 10.93 47.03 26.76
C VAL A 66 10.15 48.17 26.12
N ALA A 67 10.13 49.32 26.75
CA ALA A 67 9.42 50.50 26.26
C ALA A 67 10.21 51.79 26.50
N ASP A 68 9.86 52.87 25.81
CA ASP A 68 10.41 54.20 26.01
C ASP A 68 9.26 55.22 26.16
N THR A 69 9.52 56.24 26.92
CA THR A 69 8.51 57.28 27.20
C THR A 69 9.08 58.68 27.09
N VAL A 70 8.35 59.54 26.42
CA VAL A 70 8.66 60.99 26.30
C VAL A 70 7.44 61.79 26.73
N VAL A 71 7.64 62.72 27.66
CA VAL A 71 6.58 63.64 28.05
C VAL A 71 6.49 64.77 27.03
N LEU A 72 5.38 64.82 26.27
CA LEU A 72 5.13 65.84 25.24
C LEU A 72 4.56 67.14 25.82
N SER A 73 3.65 66.96 26.75
CA SER A 73 3.04 68.08 27.48
C SER A 73 2.72 67.64 28.91
N PRO A 74 2.32 68.60 29.83
CA PRO A 74 1.93 68.20 31.18
C PRO A 74 0.81 67.15 31.25
N THR A 75 0.01 67.01 30.21
CA THR A 75 -1.12 66.09 30.17
C THR A 75 -0.97 65.00 29.11
N GLN A 76 0.17 64.95 28.38
CA GLN A 76 0.39 63.98 27.28
C GLN A 76 1.73 63.28 27.37
N ILE A 77 1.69 61.94 27.27
CA ILE A 77 2.85 61.12 27.26
C ILE A 77 2.89 60.31 25.94
N TYR A 78 4.01 60.36 25.25
CA TYR A 78 4.30 59.50 24.12
C TYR A 78 5.01 58.26 24.60
N LEU A 79 4.39 57.11 24.32
CA LEU A 79 4.90 55.80 24.74
C LEU A 79 5.23 54.99 23.51
N THR A 80 6.45 54.45 23.44
CA THR A 80 6.95 53.64 22.32
C THR A 80 7.30 52.25 22.86
N GLY A 81 6.73 51.19 22.24
CA GLY A 81 7.10 49.79 22.52
C GLY A 81 8.36 49.43 21.74
N LYS A 82 9.47 49.12 22.43
CA LYS A 82 10.75 48.71 21.79
C LYS A 82 10.84 47.22 21.61
N ALA A 83 10.63 46.45 22.67
CA ALA A 83 10.76 45.02 22.68
C ALA A 83 9.57 44.35 23.39
N MET A 84 9.25 43.11 23.04
CA MET A 84 8.22 42.35 23.74
C MET A 84 8.56 42.15 25.20
N GLY A 85 7.56 42.26 26.05
CA GLY A 85 7.71 42.14 27.51
C GLY A 85 6.68 42.95 28.28
N VAL A 86 6.84 42.96 29.59
CA VAL A 86 5.99 43.73 30.51
C VAL A 86 6.88 44.69 31.29
N THR A 87 6.43 45.94 31.42
CA THR A 87 7.08 46.97 32.23
C THR A 87 6.02 47.83 32.91
N ASN A 88 6.41 48.59 33.92
CA ASN A 88 5.51 49.47 34.65
C ASN A 88 5.87 50.92 34.38
N LEU A 89 4.87 51.71 34.04
CA LEU A 89 4.96 53.18 33.92
C LEU A 89 4.38 53.83 35.17
N THR A 90 5.21 54.55 35.88
CA THR A 90 4.81 55.28 37.05
C THR A 90 4.83 56.79 36.76
N LEU A 91 3.81 57.51 37.23
CA LEU A 91 3.59 58.93 36.97
C LEU A 91 3.55 59.70 38.24
N TRP A 92 4.23 60.87 38.28
CA TRP A 92 4.24 61.80 39.42
C TRP A 92 3.80 63.19 39.01
N ASN A 93 3.07 63.86 39.90
CA ASN A 93 2.67 65.26 39.74
C ASN A 93 3.80 66.22 40.14
N GLU A 94 3.52 67.57 40.10
CA GLU A 94 4.45 68.64 40.49
C GLU A 94 4.85 68.61 41.97
N SER A 95 3.97 68.09 42.83
CA SER A 95 4.24 67.96 44.28
C SER A 95 4.99 66.69 44.64
N GLY A 96 5.43 65.87 43.64
CA GLY A 96 6.15 64.60 43.85
C GLY A 96 5.29 63.42 44.32
N LYS A 97 3.95 63.58 44.34
CA LYS A 97 3.01 62.53 44.70
C LYS A 97 2.76 61.64 43.51
N MET A 98 2.80 60.29 43.69
CA MET A 98 2.47 59.28 42.64
C MET A 98 0.98 59.42 42.28
N MET A 99 0.69 59.65 41.01
CA MET A 99 -0.64 59.82 40.44
C MET A 99 -1.26 58.52 39.94
N GLY A 100 -0.45 57.67 39.35
CA GLY A 100 -0.90 56.36 38.80
C GLY A 100 0.26 55.46 38.44
N MET A 101 -0.06 54.19 38.35
CA MET A 101 0.84 53.17 37.84
C MET A 101 0.10 52.39 36.74
N TYR A 102 0.75 52.21 35.61
CA TYR A 102 0.23 51.49 34.46
C TYR A 102 1.13 50.29 34.18
N ASP A 103 0.52 49.12 34.01
CA ASP A 103 1.20 47.95 33.50
C ASP A 103 1.23 48.02 31.97
N VAL A 104 2.41 48.27 31.42
CA VAL A 104 2.63 48.37 29.98
C VAL A 104 3.05 46.99 29.45
N VAL A 105 2.19 46.39 28.66
CA VAL A 105 2.43 45.09 28.04
C VAL A 105 2.71 45.29 26.55
N ILE A 106 3.92 44.95 26.13
CA ILE A 106 4.32 45.04 24.73
C ILE A 106 4.15 43.65 24.07
N VAL A 107 3.22 43.58 23.12
CA VAL A 107 2.90 42.32 22.37
C VAL A 107 3.46 42.36 20.95
N PRO A 108 3.71 41.21 20.35
CA PRO A 108 4.12 41.15 18.95
C PRO A 108 3.01 41.57 17.98
N ASP A 109 3.37 41.97 16.74
CA ASP A 109 2.39 42.34 15.72
C ASP A 109 1.70 41.12 15.14
N LEU A 110 0.70 40.59 15.84
CA LEU A 110 -0.06 39.42 15.44
C LEU A 110 -0.88 39.63 14.15
N THR A 111 -1.32 40.87 13.90
CA THR A 111 -2.12 41.19 12.70
C THR A 111 -1.29 40.93 11.43
N ARG A 112 -0.07 41.45 11.44
CA ARG A 112 0.86 41.30 10.34
C ARG A 112 1.32 39.83 10.18
N LEU A 113 1.53 39.10 11.29
CA LEU A 113 1.84 37.69 11.26
C LEU A 113 0.68 36.87 10.68
N LYS A 114 -0.57 37.12 11.11
CA LYS A 114 -1.77 36.46 10.57
C LYS A 114 -1.93 36.69 9.06
N GLU A 115 -1.76 37.94 8.61
CA GLU A 115 -1.81 38.26 7.19
C GLU A 115 -0.74 37.52 6.38
N ASN A 116 0.50 37.49 6.88
CA ASN A 116 1.59 36.79 6.20
C ASN A 116 1.39 35.27 6.19
N LEU A 117 0.90 34.67 7.28
CA LEU A 117 0.53 33.25 7.32
C LEU A 117 -0.56 32.95 6.28
N HIS A 118 -1.60 33.79 6.22
CA HIS A 118 -2.71 33.60 5.27
C HIS A 118 -2.27 33.78 3.81
N LYS A 119 -1.38 34.74 3.54
CA LYS A 119 -0.81 34.94 2.19
C LYS A 119 0.12 33.82 1.77
N ALA A 120 0.96 33.30 2.67
CA ALA A 120 1.91 32.24 2.40
C ALA A 120 1.27 30.85 2.34
N MET A 121 0.15 30.65 3.02
CA MET A 121 -0.56 29.37 3.17
C MET A 121 -2.07 29.59 3.13
N PRO A 122 -2.67 29.92 1.97
CA PRO A 122 -4.10 30.22 1.84
C PRO A 122 -5.01 29.00 2.15
N ASP A 123 -4.48 27.80 2.00
CA ASP A 123 -5.19 26.54 2.25
C ASP A 123 -5.29 26.16 3.74
N GLU A 124 -4.46 26.79 4.61
CA GLU A 124 -4.39 26.51 6.04
C GLU A 124 -5.29 27.47 6.83
N LYS A 125 -6.60 27.21 6.83
CA LYS A 125 -7.59 28.10 7.46
C LYS A 125 -7.70 27.93 8.98
N ASN A 126 -7.20 26.84 9.54
CA ASN A 126 -7.39 26.47 10.95
C ASN A 126 -6.18 26.77 11.84
N ILE A 127 -5.24 27.58 11.38
CA ILE A 127 -4.10 28.00 12.20
C ILE A 127 -4.51 29.23 13.01
N LEU A 128 -4.47 29.10 14.33
CA LEU A 128 -4.73 30.17 15.27
C LEU A 128 -3.42 30.68 15.84
N VAL A 129 -3.26 32.01 15.84
CA VAL A 129 -2.09 32.70 16.40
C VAL A 129 -2.50 33.45 17.63
N MET A 130 -1.88 33.13 18.75
CA MET A 130 -2.11 33.79 20.04
C MET A 130 -0.80 34.36 20.60
N SER A 131 -0.87 35.48 21.31
CA SER A 131 0.25 36.03 22.05
C SER A 131 0.17 35.61 23.51
N SER A 132 1.29 35.24 24.11
CA SER A 132 1.41 35.00 25.54
C SER A 132 2.66 35.73 26.05
N HIS A 133 2.46 36.87 26.71
CA HIS A 133 3.51 37.76 27.25
C HIS A 133 4.59 38.08 26.19
N ASP A 134 5.65 37.30 26.13
CA ASP A 134 6.81 37.48 25.25
C ASP A 134 6.98 36.34 24.20
N SER A 135 5.96 35.49 24.06
CA SER A 135 5.95 34.36 23.16
C SER A 135 4.76 34.39 22.23
N ILE A 136 4.91 33.71 21.06
CA ILE A 136 3.84 33.46 20.12
C ILE A 136 3.46 31.98 20.21
N THR A 137 2.18 31.70 20.44
CA THR A 137 1.65 30.34 20.40
C THR A 137 0.89 30.14 19.11
N LEU A 138 1.32 29.13 18.32
CA LEU A 138 0.57 28.64 17.20
C LEU A 138 -0.28 27.44 17.65
N SER A 139 -1.58 27.47 17.40
CA SER A 139 -2.53 26.42 17.76
C SER A 139 -3.46 26.09 16.60
N GLY A 140 -4.23 25.03 16.72
CA GLY A 140 -5.13 24.57 15.67
C GLY A 140 -4.63 23.35 14.92
N THR A 141 -5.05 23.20 13.65
CA THR A 141 -4.71 22.03 12.83
C THR A 141 -4.03 22.45 11.53
N ALA A 142 -2.83 21.92 11.27
CA ALA A 142 -2.14 21.99 9.99
C ALA A 142 -2.45 20.75 9.15
N THR A 143 -2.54 20.89 7.84
CA THR A 143 -2.91 19.78 6.96
C THR A 143 -1.76 18.79 6.71
N SER A 144 -0.52 19.23 6.90
CA SER A 144 0.67 18.38 6.75
C SER A 144 1.77 18.79 7.73
N ALA A 145 2.74 17.89 7.97
CA ALA A 145 3.94 18.20 8.74
C ALA A 145 4.79 19.30 8.06
N THR A 146 4.79 19.35 6.74
CA THR A 146 5.48 20.40 5.96
C THR A 146 4.83 21.77 6.18
N SER A 147 3.48 21.83 6.16
CA SER A 147 2.74 23.06 6.48
C SER A 147 2.99 23.54 7.91
N LEU A 148 3.04 22.60 8.88
CA LEU A 148 3.38 22.90 10.26
C LEU A 148 4.77 23.53 10.37
N SER A 149 5.79 22.91 9.76
CA SER A 149 7.16 23.44 9.78
C SER A 149 7.26 24.82 9.12
N ARG A 150 6.54 25.04 8.03
CA ARG A 150 6.47 26.35 7.34
C ARG A 150 5.82 27.41 8.22
N ALA A 151 4.70 27.07 8.89
CA ALA A 151 4.04 27.98 9.82
C ALA A 151 4.96 28.39 10.97
N MET A 152 5.69 27.42 11.54
CA MET A 152 6.71 27.66 12.57
C MET A 152 7.79 28.61 12.09
N SER A 153 8.38 28.36 10.92
CA SER A 153 9.44 29.22 10.35
C SER A 153 8.97 30.66 10.10
N ILE A 154 7.70 30.84 9.66
CA ILE A 154 7.13 32.18 9.49
C ILE A 154 6.96 32.86 10.85
N ALA A 155 6.46 32.14 11.87
CA ALA A 155 6.29 32.73 13.22
C ALA A 155 7.61 33.07 13.91
N GLU A 156 8.65 32.25 13.71
CA GLU A 156 10.01 32.48 14.21
C GLU A 156 10.60 33.80 13.71
N ALA A 157 10.21 34.29 12.54
CA ALA A 157 10.67 35.56 12.00
C ALA A 157 10.09 36.79 12.75
N TYR A 158 9.06 36.60 13.57
CA TYR A 158 8.39 37.67 14.35
C TYR A 158 8.79 37.72 15.82
N VAL A 159 9.65 36.83 16.28
CA VAL A 159 10.18 36.79 17.65
C VAL A 159 11.70 36.94 17.66
N PRO A 160 12.29 37.60 18.65
CA PRO A 160 13.74 37.78 18.74
C PRO A 160 14.54 36.47 18.93
N LYS A 161 13.89 35.46 19.53
CA LYS A 161 14.46 34.16 19.81
C LYS A 161 13.48 33.06 19.37
N LYS A 162 13.96 32.04 18.67
CA LYS A 162 13.14 30.93 18.20
C LYS A 162 12.42 30.17 19.31
N GLU A 163 13.05 30.05 20.48
CA GLU A 163 12.50 29.41 21.68
C GLU A 163 11.21 30.05 22.21
N LYS A 164 10.89 31.25 21.73
CA LYS A 164 9.67 31.97 22.10
C LYS A 164 8.45 31.65 21.20
N VAL A 165 8.60 30.75 20.20
CA VAL A 165 7.48 30.21 19.45
C VAL A 165 7.06 28.88 20.04
N ILE A 166 5.84 28.83 20.58
CA ILE A 166 5.25 27.63 21.18
C ILE A 166 4.37 26.95 20.13
N ASN A 167 4.70 25.69 19.81
CA ASN A 167 3.91 24.89 18.92
C ASN A 167 2.85 24.08 19.69
N SER A 168 1.59 24.43 19.51
CA SER A 168 0.41 23.70 20.00
C SER A 168 -0.49 23.24 18.84
N MET A 169 0.07 23.23 17.60
CA MET A 169 -0.65 22.74 16.42
C MET A 169 -0.64 21.23 16.37
N GLN A 170 -1.72 20.65 15.85
CA GLN A 170 -1.84 19.25 15.54
C GLN A 170 -1.82 19.07 14.04
N VAL A 171 -1.19 18.01 13.55
CA VAL A 171 -1.30 17.63 12.15
C VAL A 171 -2.62 16.92 11.97
N GLY A 172 -3.57 17.60 11.31
CA GLY A 172 -4.87 17.07 10.95
C GLY A 172 -4.85 16.50 9.54
N GLY A 173 -5.89 15.74 9.22
CA GLY A 173 -6.08 15.19 7.88
C GLY A 173 -5.96 13.67 7.82
N VAL A 174 -6.00 13.15 6.60
CA VAL A 174 -5.90 11.73 6.35
C VAL A 174 -4.43 11.31 6.51
N GLN A 175 -4.20 10.43 7.47
CA GLN A 175 -2.85 9.92 7.77
C GLN A 175 -2.67 8.45 7.32
N GLN A 176 -3.64 7.89 6.61
CA GLN A 176 -3.60 6.52 6.13
C GLN A 176 -3.63 6.48 4.62
N VAL A 177 -2.83 5.58 4.06
CA VAL A 177 -2.76 5.32 2.62
C VAL A 177 -3.13 3.87 2.38
N MET A 178 -4.10 3.64 1.51
CA MET A 178 -4.41 2.33 0.96
C MET A 178 -3.63 2.16 -0.34
N LEU A 179 -2.86 1.10 -0.43
CA LEU A 179 -2.16 0.70 -1.64
C LEU A 179 -2.85 -0.51 -2.26
N GLU A 180 -3.28 -0.39 -3.49
CA GLU A 180 -3.71 -1.50 -4.34
C GLU A 180 -2.60 -1.80 -5.33
N VAL A 181 -2.12 -3.05 -5.33
CA VAL A 181 -1.15 -3.53 -6.32
C VAL A 181 -1.83 -4.53 -7.23
N ARG A 182 -1.54 -4.47 -8.52
CA ARG A 182 -1.99 -5.44 -9.53
C ARG A 182 -0.79 -6.01 -10.22
N VAL A 183 -0.56 -7.31 -10.00
CA VAL A 183 0.46 -8.08 -10.71
C VAL A 183 -0.26 -8.96 -11.71
N ALA A 184 -0.10 -8.66 -12.99
CA ALA A 184 -0.71 -9.41 -14.08
C ALA A 184 0.38 -10.02 -14.95
N GLU A 185 0.31 -11.33 -15.20
CA GLU A 185 1.18 -12.05 -16.10
C GLU A 185 0.36 -12.88 -17.08
N MET A 186 0.78 -12.88 -18.32
CA MET A 186 0.24 -13.72 -19.36
C MET A 186 1.39 -14.48 -20.03
N ASN A 187 1.28 -15.78 -20.05
CA ASN A 187 2.21 -16.66 -20.76
C ASN A 187 1.43 -17.36 -21.87
N ARG A 188 1.92 -17.25 -23.11
CA ARG A 188 1.37 -17.91 -24.29
C ARG A 188 2.43 -18.83 -24.88
N GLU A 189 2.08 -20.08 -25.05
CA GLU A 189 2.91 -21.06 -25.72
C GLU A 189 2.20 -21.55 -26.97
N LEU A 190 2.85 -21.44 -28.12
CA LEU A 190 2.37 -21.95 -29.40
C LEU A 190 3.37 -22.95 -29.90
N VAL A 191 2.93 -24.19 -30.08
CA VAL A 191 3.71 -25.28 -30.66
C VAL A 191 3.02 -25.73 -31.94
N ARG A 192 3.76 -25.74 -33.05
CA ARG A 192 3.31 -26.28 -34.34
C ARG A 192 4.34 -27.23 -34.84
N ARG A 193 3.91 -28.43 -35.21
CA ARG A 193 4.78 -29.45 -35.80
C ARG A 193 4.08 -30.03 -37.01
N LEU A 194 4.85 -30.21 -38.07
CA LEU A 194 4.43 -30.95 -39.27
C LEU A 194 5.61 -31.73 -39.81
N GLY A 195 5.43 -33.05 -39.94
CA GLY A 195 6.40 -33.92 -40.53
C GLY A 195 5.78 -35.23 -40.98
N ILE A 196 6.29 -35.75 -42.06
CA ILE A 196 5.84 -37.00 -42.63
C ILE A 196 7.06 -37.92 -42.73
N ASN A 197 6.90 -39.13 -42.19
CA ASN A 197 7.87 -40.22 -42.36
C ASN A 197 7.20 -41.38 -43.10
N ALA A 198 7.91 -42.00 -44.00
CA ALA A 198 7.42 -43.15 -44.73
C ALA A 198 8.41 -44.30 -44.63
N THR A 199 7.90 -45.50 -44.56
CA THR A 199 8.69 -46.73 -44.64
C THR A 199 8.14 -47.58 -45.72
N ALA A 200 9.05 -48.22 -46.48
CA ALA A 200 8.73 -49.26 -47.48
C ALA A 200 9.49 -50.54 -47.10
N MET A 201 8.80 -51.66 -46.99
CA MET A 201 9.36 -52.94 -46.57
C MET A 201 9.03 -53.99 -47.56
N THR A 202 10.10 -54.78 -47.91
CA THR A 202 10.00 -55.94 -48.75
C THR A 202 10.66 -57.15 -48.06
N PRO A 203 10.42 -58.36 -48.44
CA PRO A 203 11.13 -59.54 -47.88
C PRO A 203 12.65 -59.48 -48.04
N GLN A 204 13.17 -58.69 -48.99
CA GLN A 204 14.59 -58.55 -49.30
C GLN A 204 15.26 -57.35 -48.74
N GLY A 205 14.48 -56.36 -48.22
CA GLY A 205 15.03 -55.12 -47.66
C GLY A 205 14.00 -54.12 -47.27
N PHE A 206 14.44 -53.00 -46.69
CA PHE A 206 13.56 -51.90 -46.27
C PHE A 206 14.19 -50.55 -46.62
N GLY A 207 13.35 -49.55 -46.85
CA GLY A 207 13.70 -48.15 -46.94
C GLY A 207 12.86 -47.34 -45.97
N MET A 208 13.44 -46.34 -45.36
CA MET A 208 12.71 -45.46 -44.47
C MET A 208 13.20 -44.02 -44.56
N THR A 209 12.27 -43.08 -44.32
CA THR A 209 12.59 -41.68 -44.04
C THR A 209 12.46 -41.45 -42.53
N ALA A 210 13.44 -40.81 -41.93
CA ALA A 210 13.49 -40.58 -40.48
C ALA A 210 13.85 -39.14 -40.17
N LEU A 211 12.93 -38.19 -40.46
CA LEU A 211 13.14 -36.78 -40.28
C LEU A 211 12.72 -36.30 -38.88
N ASN A 212 11.83 -37.03 -38.22
CA ASN A 212 11.19 -36.60 -36.94
C ASN A 212 11.65 -37.47 -35.76
N GLN A 213 12.94 -37.75 -35.57
CA GLN A 213 13.42 -38.56 -34.44
C GLN A 213 12.68 -39.90 -34.25
N LEU A 214 12.03 -40.42 -35.30
CA LEU A 214 11.32 -41.68 -35.28
C LEU A 214 12.27 -42.87 -35.02
N THR A 215 13.59 -42.66 -35.19
CA THR A 215 14.65 -43.61 -34.84
C THR A 215 14.69 -43.98 -33.36
N THR A 216 14.24 -43.11 -32.47
CA THR A 216 14.10 -43.43 -31.03
C THR A 216 12.93 -44.34 -30.73
N MET A 217 11.91 -44.38 -31.60
CA MET A 217 10.78 -45.33 -31.48
C MET A 217 11.11 -46.73 -31.97
N LEU A 218 12.09 -46.87 -32.84
CA LEU A 218 12.60 -48.15 -33.32
C LEU A 218 13.61 -48.79 -32.36
N GLY A 219 13.54 -48.49 -31.06
CA GLY A 219 14.29 -49.08 -29.98
C GLY A 219 15.77 -49.31 -30.35
N GLY A 220 16.65 -48.42 -29.87
CA GLY A 220 18.07 -48.36 -30.24
C GLY A 220 18.91 -49.63 -30.07
N ASN A 221 18.32 -50.77 -29.72
CA ASN A 221 19.03 -52.07 -29.61
C ASN A 221 18.54 -53.13 -30.59
N SER A 222 17.52 -52.86 -31.42
CA SER A 222 16.93 -53.92 -32.27
C SER A 222 17.56 -54.06 -33.64
N PHE A 223 18.41 -53.14 -34.08
CA PHE A 223 19.09 -53.23 -35.37
C PHE A 223 20.41 -54.04 -35.36
N ALA A 224 20.97 -54.29 -34.17
CA ALA A 224 22.25 -55.02 -34.07
C ALA A 224 22.12 -56.55 -34.13
N GLY A 225 20.92 -57.12 -34.26
CA GLY A 225 20.67 -58.56 -34.18
C GLY A 225 19.79 -59.16 -35.25
N VAL A 226 19.66 -58.55 -36.44
CA VAL A 226 18.84 -59.11 -37.54
C VAL A 226 19.63 -60.15 -38.31
N SER A 227 19.87 -61.29 -37.69
CA SER A 227 20.27 -62.54 -38.42
C SER A 227 19.12 -63.55 -38.54
N GLY A 228 17.91 -63.19 -38.20
CA GLY A 228 16.71 -64.03 -38.37
C GLY A 228 15.60 -63.21 -39.01
N GLY A 229 15.18 -63.61 -40.19
CA GLY A 229 14.19 -63.04 -41.11
C GLY A 229 13.42 -61.75 -40.70
N VAL A 230 13.33 -60.84 -41.62
CA VAL A 230 12.73 -59.51 -41.55
C VAL A 230 11.29 -59.47 -40.94
N THR A 231 10.60 -60.63 -40.98
CA THR A 231 9.23 -60.77 -40.44
C THR A 231 9.14 -60.74 -38.93
N ASN A 232 10.17 -61.19 -38.18
CA ASN A 232 10.15 -61.11 -36.70
C ASN A 232 10.55 -59.74 -36.16
N ALA A 233 11.34 -59.00 -36.93
CA ALA A 233 11.66 -57.59 -36.59
C ALA A 233 10.42 -56.69 -36.71
N LEU A 234 9.53 -56.99 -37.65
CA LEU A 234 8.30 -56.18 -37.88
C LEU A 234 7.21 -56.34 -36.82
N THR A 235 7.03 -57.59 -36.31
CA THR A 235 6.04 -57.82 -35.24
C THR A 235 6.49 -57.21 -33.90
N ASN A 236 7.80 -57.08 -33.65
CA ASN A 236 8.34 -56.41 -32.48
C ASN A 236 8.46 -54.90 -32.67
N THR A 237 8.59 -54.38 -33.89
CA THR A 237 8.65 -52.95 -34.15
C THR A 237 7.26 -52.30 -34.21
N LEU A 238 6.20 -53.07 -34.48
CA LEU A 238 4.83 -52.58 -34.50
C LEU A 238 4.12 -52.67 -33.13
N ASN A 239 4.80 -52.98 -32.04
CA ASN A 239 4.34 -52.65 -30.71
C ASN A 239 4.39 -51.11 -30.50
N LEU A 240 3.88 -50.38 -31.49
CA LEU A 240 3.68 -48.94 -31.49
C LEU A 240 2.69 -48.48 -30.40
N SER A 241 2.01 -49.42 -29.75
CA SER A 241 0.88 -49.09 -28.88
C SER A 241 1.26 -48.51 -27.51
N GLN A 242 2.52 -48.61 -27.08
CA GLN A 242 2.89 -48.13 -25.75
C GLN A 242 3.83 -46.92 -25.69
N GLN A 243 4.54 -46.57 -26.78
CA GLN A 243 5.44 -45.43 -26.80
C GLN A 243 5.14 -44.36 -27.86
N ALA A 244 4.17 -44.61 -28.75
CA ALA A 244 3.81 -43.70 -29.84
C ALA A 244 2.95 -42.50 -29.40
N THR A 245 2.65 -42.36 -28.13
CA THR A 245 1.62 -41.42 -27.65
C THR A 245 1.99 -39.92 -27.64
N GLN A 246 3.23 -39.57 -27.94
CA GLN A 246 3.62 -38.16 -27.93
C GLN A 246 4.17 -37.58 -29.24
N ALA A 247 4.53 -38.41 -30.22
CA ALA A 247 5.23 -37.94 -31.42
C ALA A 247 4.51 -38.21 -32.73
N VAL A 248 3.47 -39.05 -32.79
CA VAL A 248 2.77 -39.43 -34.02
C VAL A 248 1.27 -39.27 -33.83
N ASN A 249 0.66 -38.37 -34.62
CA ASN A 249 -0.79 -38.11 -34.56
C ASN A 249 -1.57 -38.85 -35.62
N GLY A 250 -0.90 -39.47 -36.62
CA GLY A 250 -1.54 -40.27 -37.63
C GLY A 250 -0.58 -41.34 -38.19
N ALA A 251 -1.10 -42.52 -38.44
CA ALA A 251 -0.37 -43.59 -39.11
C ALA A 251 -1.30 -44.26 -40.12
N PHE A 252 -0.73 -44.64 -41.26
CA PHE A 252 -1.43 -45.44 -42.26
C PHE A 252 -0.51 -46.52 -42.81
N GLN A 253 -1.09 -47.66 -43.20
CA GLN A 253 -0.36 -48.78 -43.75
C GLN A 253 -1.18 -49.39 -44.90
N PHE A 254 -0.51 -49.71 -45.99
CA PHE A 254 -1.12 -50.41 -47.09
C PHE A 254 -0.08 -51.32 -47.72
N GLN A 255 -0.53 -52.36 -48.43
CA GLN A 255 0.32 -53.31 -49.08
C GLN A 255 0.08 -53.29 -50.58
N THR A 256 1.16 -53.31 -51.37
CA THR A 256 1.12 -53.36 -52.80
C THR A 256 2.07 -54.49 -53.26
N GLY A 257 1.50 -55.62 -53.66
CA GLY A 257 2.30 -56.82 -53.95
C GLY A 257 3.08 -57.28 -52.71
N ASN A 258 4.40 -57.40 -52.80
CA ASN A 258 5.30 -57.81 -51.72
C ASN A 258 5.86 -56.64 -50.93
N ILE A 259 5.41 -55.42 -51.19
CA ILE A 259 5.85 -54.20 -50.52
C ILE A 259 4.80 -53.71 -49.50
N THR A 260 5.18 -53.60 -48.23
CA THR A 260 4.38 -52.98 -47.21
C THR A 260 4.84 -51.56 -47.06
N TRP A 261 3.92 -50.65 -47.30
CA TRP A 261 4.11 -49.19 -47.09
C TRP A 261 3.50 -48.78 -45.76
N SER A 262 4.25 -48.05 -44.92
CA SER A 262 3.71 -47.43 -43.71
C SER A 262 4.08 -45.98 -43.71
N GLY A 263 3.11 -45.13 -43.43
CA GLY A 263 3.30 -43.69 -43.30
C GLY A 263 2.95 -43.22 -41.90
N PHE A 264 3.73 -42.31 -41.39
CA PHE A 264 3.56 -41.67 -40.05
C PHE A 264 3.49 -40.18 -40.26
N VAL A 265 2.43 -39.57 -39.73
CA VAL A 265 2.21 -38.11 -39.79
C VAL A 265 2.26 -37.58 -38.39
N ASP A 266 3.14 -36.60 -38.17
CA ASP A 266 3.13 -35.75 -36.95
C ASP A 266 2.63 -34.37 -37.36
N ALA A 267 1.36 -34.11 -37.08
CA ALA A 267 0.73 -32.82 -37.36
C ALA A 267 0.08 -32.31 -36.09
N LEU A 268 0.76 -31.44 -35.33
CA LEU A 268 0.31 -30.90 -34.06
C LEU A 268 0.27 -29.38 -34.10
N GLN A 269 -0.84 -28.80 -33.69
CA GLN A 269 -0.93 -27.41 -33.27
C GLN A 269 -1.49 -27.40 -31.86
N GLN A 270 -0.71 -26.83 -30.94
CA GLN A 270 -1.07 -26.69 -29.53
C GLN A 270 -0.91 -25.26 -29.12
N GLU A 271 -1.90 -24.73 -28.47
CA GLU A 271 -1.90 -23.39 -27.87
C GLU A 271 -2.17 -23.53 -26.39
N ASN A 272 -1.29 -22.98 -25.59
CA ASN A 272 -1.41 -22.96 -24.13
C ASN A 272 -1.36 -21.51 -23.66
N ILE A 273 -2.35 -21.10 -22.86
CA ILE A 273 -2.44 -19.74 -22.30
C ILE A 273 -2.57 -19.87 -20.79
N ILE A 274 -1.61 -19.31 -20.08
CA ILE A 274 -1.61 -19.23 -18.63
C ILE A 274 -1.73 -17.75 -18.27
N LYS A 275 -2.70 -17.43 -17.42
CA LYS A 275 -2.93 -16.07 -16.88
C LYS A 275 -2.84 -16.10 -15.37
N VAL A 276 -1.94 -15.32 -14.82
CA VAL A 276 -1.81 -15.07 -13.38
C VAL A 276 -2.24 -13.65 -13.09
N LEU A 277 -3.09 -13.46 -12.06
CA LEU A 277 -3.51 -12.15 -11.60
C LEU A 277 -3.56 -12.14 -10.08
N ALA A 278 -2.71 -11.34 -9.45
CA ALA A 278 -2.72 -11.09 -8.02
C ALA A 278 -3.04 -9.61 -7.74
N LYS A 279 -3.91 -9.36 -6.76
CA LYS A 279 -4.36 -8.01 -6.38
C LYS A 279 -4.31 -7.82 -4.86
N PRO A 280 -3.13 -7.74 -4.25
CA PRO A 280 -3.03 -7.42 -2.83
C PRO A 280 -3.39 -5.96 -2.58
N THR A 281 -4.10 -5.73 -1.48
CA THR A 281 -4.46 -4.40 -0.98
C THR A 281 -4.05 -4.31 0.48
N LEU A 282 -3.42 -3.21 0.88
CA LEU A 282 -2.93 -3.02 2.24
C LEU A 282 -3.05 -1.55 2.62
N ILE A 283 -3.31 -1.27 3.90
CA ILE A 283 -3.40 0.08 4.44
C ILE A 283 -2.27 0.30 5.44
N ALA A 284 -1.61 1.45 5.36
CA ALA A 284 -0.56 1.87 6.27
C ALA A 284 -0.77 3.30 6.76
N LEU A 285 -0.25 3.59 7.94
CA LEU A 285 -0.12 4.95 8.45
C LEU A 285 1.00 5.69 7.72
N ASN A 286 0.88 7.00 7.65
CA ASN A 286 1.92 7.87 7.10
C ASN A 286 3.27 7.65 7.80
N GLY A 287 4.32 7.37 7.03
CA GLY A 287 5.68 7.11 7.53
C GLY A 287 5.89 5.74 8.19
N GLN A 288 4.88 4.86 8.23
CA GLN A 288 5.00 3.52 8.83
C GLN A 288 5.05 2.45 7.75
N GLU A 289 5.96 1.49 7.93
CA GLU A 289 6.03 0.31 7.09
C GLU A 289 4.88 -0.64 7.41
N ALA A 290 4.22 -1.13 6.38
CA ALA A 290 3.23 -2.20 6.48
C ALA A 290 3.65 -3.37 5.60
N ALA A 291 3.46 -4.58 6.11
CA ALA A 291 3.77 -5.83 5.42
C ALA A 291 2.55 -6.75 5.42
N PHE A 292 2.30 -7.38 4.28
CA PHE A 292 1.25 -8.36 4.07
C PHE A 292 1.83 -9.56 3.34
N LEU A 293 1.46 -10.77 3.77
CA LEU A 293 1.80 -12.01 3.09
C LEU A 293 0.59 -12.94 3.11
N ALA A 294 0.09 -13.28 1.92
CA ALA A 294 -0.93 -14.31 1.72
C ALA A 294 -0.29 -15.49 0.99
N GLY A 295 0.00 -16.56 1.73
CA GLY A 295 0.73 -17.72 1.19
C GLY A 295 0.99 -18.75 2.27
N GLY A 296 2.09 -19.47 2.14
CA GLY A 296 2.55 -20.47 3.07
C GLY A 296 4.06 -20.56 3.16
N GLU A 297 4.54 -21.58 3.85
CA GLU A 297 5.95 -21.89 3.95
C GLU A 297 6.17 -23.33 3.47
N PHE A 298 7.12 -23.52 2.57
CA PHE A 298 7.48 -24.83 2.06
C PHE A 298 8.74 -25.34 2.77
N PRO A 299 8.70 -26.56 3.37
CA PRO A 299 9.86 -27.16 4.03
C PRO A 299 10.84 -27.73 2.99
N ILE A 300 12.07 -27.22 3.00
CA ILE A 300 13.18 -27.72 2.15
C ILE A 300 14.13 -28.52 3.03
N PRO A 301 14.34 -29.81 2.75
CA PRO A 301 15.35 -30.59 3.44
C PRO A 301 16.76 -30.19 2.99
N VAL A 302 17.58 -29.74 3.93
CA VAL A 302 18.98 -29.38 3.70
C VAL A 302 19.86 -30.45 4.33
N PRO A 303 20.57 -31.26 3.52
CA PRO A 303 21.48 -32.28 4.05
C PRO A 303 22.66 -31.61 4.78
N GLN A 304 22.94 -32.11 5.96
CA GLN A 304 24.06 -31.70 6.81
C GLN A 304 25.16 -32.79 6.82
N ALA A 305 26.29 -32.47 7.43
CA ALA A 305 27.36 -33.43 7.66
C ALA A 305 26.82 -34.63 8.49
N PHE A 306 27.40 -35.81 8.28
CA PHE A 306 27.04 -37.07 8.97
C PHE A 306 25.62 -37.61 8.69
N GLY A 307 25.01 -37.24 7.54
CA GLY A 307 23.69 -37.77 7.16
C GLY A 307 22.49 -37.16 7.91
N LEU A 308 22.71 -36.12 8.69
CA LEU A 308 21.62 -35.35 9.31
C LEU A 308 20.91 -34.48 8.28
N VAL A 309 19.61 -34.32 8.41
CA VAL A 309 18.79 -33.44 7.55
C VAL A 309 18.18 -32.34 8.41
N THR A 310 18.42 -31.10 8.05
CA THR A 310 17.78 -29.92 8.63
C THR A 310 16.68 -29.43 7.71
N ILE A 311 15.54 -29.03 8.24
CA ILE A 311 14.44 -28.47 7.45
C ILE A 311 14.55 -26.94 7.47
N GLN A 312 14.63 -26.35 6.28
CA GLN A 312 14.55 -24.89 6.10
C GLN A 312 13.22 -24.53 5.46
N PHE A 313 12.47 -23.65 6.12
CA PHE A 313 11.21 -23.14 5.59
C PHE A 313 11.46 -21.98 4.64
N LYS A 314 10.84 -22.01 3.45
CA LYS A 314 10.84 -20.94 2.47
C LYS A 314 9.43 -20.42 2.24
N LYS A 315 9.23 -19.12 2.45
CA LYS A 315 7.94 -18.44 2.21
C LYS A 315 7.64 -18.40 0.72
N PHE A 316 6.36 -18.59 0.38
CA PHE A 316 5.83 -18.40 -0.96
C PHE A 316 4.43 -17.82 -0.88
N GLY A 317 3.94 -17.22 -1.97
CA GLY A 317 2.63 -16.60 -2.06
C GLY A 317 2.71 -15.15 -2.55
N VAL A 318 1.70 -14.35 -2.20
CA VAL A 318 1.59 -12.94 -2.57
C VAL A 318 2.00 -12.09 -1.38
N GLY A 319 3.12 -11.39 -1.52
CA GLY A 319 3.68 -10.47 -0.54
C GLY A 319 3.60 -9.02 -1.00
N LEU A 320 3.38 -8.11 -0.06
CA LEU A 320 3.42 -6.67 -0.29
C LEU A 320 4.01 -5.99 0.94
N VAL A 321 5.08 -5.26 0.73
CA VAL A 321 5.66 -4.37 1.76
C VAL A 321 5.65 -2.97 1.17
N PHE A 322 5.18 -1.99 1.94
CA PHE A 322 5.24 -0.60 1.51
C PHE A 322 5.29 0.37 2.69
N THR A 323 5.89 1.54 2.43
CA THR A 323 5.96 2.67 3.35
C THR A 323 5.47 3.90 2.62
N PRO A 324 4.31 4.46 2.99
CA PRO A 324 3.81 5.71 2.42
C PRO A 324 4.39 6.92 3.14
N ASN A 325 4.63 8.00 2.40
CA ASN A 325 4.96 9.31 2.94
C ASN A 325 4.09 10.36 2.25
N ILE A 326 3.12 10.91 2.98
CA ILE A 326 2.21 11.94 2.48
C ILE A 326 2.93 13.28 2.50
N MET A 327 3.25 13.81 1.33
CA MET A 327 3.95 15.08 1.17
C MET A 327 2.99 16.26 1.32
N ASP A 328 1.84 16.18 0.65
CA ASP A 328 0.76 17.17 0.72
C ASP A 328 -0.60 16.48 0.52
N ARG A 329 -1.68 17.25 0.34
CA ARG A 329 -3.04 16.73 0.13
C ARG A 329 -3.22 15.91 -1.15
N LYS A 330 -2.28 16.00 -2.10
CA LYS A 330 -2.42 15.40 -3.44
C LYS A 330 -1.29 14.45 -3.78
N HIS A 331 -0.12 14.57 -3.14
CA HIS A 331 1.07 13.80 -3.49
C HIS A 331 1.49 12.87 -2.38
N ILE A 332 1.66 11.61 -2.76
CA ILE A 332 2.05 10.51 -1.87
C ILE A 332 3.32 9.91 -2.43
N SER A 333 4.41 9.98 -1.69
CA SER A 333 5.63 9.23 -1.98
C SER A 333 5.52 7.85 -1.37
N LEU A 334 5.78 6.81 -2.17
CA LEU A 334 5.60 5.41 -1.79
C LEU A 334 6.88 4.63 -2.04
N SER A 335 7.44 4.02 -1.00
CA SER A 335 8.40 2.94 -1.16
C SER A 335 7.63 1.62 -1.17
N VAL A 336 7.71 0.85 -2.27
CA VAL A 336 6.89 -0.34 -2.48
C VAL A 336 7.75 -1.53 -2.89
N ALA A 337 7.44 -2.71 -2.34
CA ALA A 337 8.10 -3.96 -2.65
C ALA A 337 7.08 -5.11 -2.79
N PRO A 338 6.31 -5.17 -3.89
CA PRO A 338 5.43 -6.29 -4.19
C PRO A 338 6.24 -7.52 -4.59
N GLU A 339 5.76 -8.69 -4.16
CA GLU A 339 6.31 -9.99 -4.50
C GLU A 339 5.19 -11.00 -4.75
N VAL A 340 5.30 -11.77 -5.83
CA VAL A 340 4.45 -12.93 -6.11
C VAL A 340 5.37 -14.12 -6.33
N SER A 341 5.25 -15.15 -5.50
CA SER A 341 6.03 -16.36 -5.58
C SER A 341 5.13 -17.62 -5.60
N GLU A 342 5.44 -18.53 -6.49
CA GLU A 342 4.67 -19.76 -6.75
C GLU A 342 5.58 -20.97 -6.73
N LEU A 343 5.05 -22.12 -6.28
CA LEU A 343 5.76 -23.40 -6.32
C LEU A 343 5.62 -24.01 -7.71
N ASP A 344 6.74 -24.32 -8.32
CA ASP A 344 6.82 -24.99 -9.62
C ASP A 344 7.24 -26.45 -9.44
N PHE A 345 6.28 -27.35 -9.57
CA PHE A 345 6.50 -28.80 -9.49
C PHE A 345 6.99 -29.42 -10.81
N GLN A 346 6.88 -28.70 -11.93
CA GLN A 346 7.37 -29.20 -13.23
C GLN A 346 8.90 -29.22 -13.27
N ASN A 347 9.52 -28.18 -12.67
CA ASN A 347 10.96 -28.04 -12.54
C ASN A 347 11.49 -28.50 -11.16
N ALA A 348 10.78 -29.43 -10.51
CA ALA A 348 11.14 -29.91 -9.18
C ALA A 348 12.41 -30.78 -9.21
N LEU A 349 13.29 -30.55 -8.26
CA LEU A 349 14.45 -31.42 -8.02
C LEU A 349 14.02 -32.64 -7.22
N ARG A 350 14.39 -33.87 -7.73
CA ARG A 350 14.19 -35.11 -7.00
C ARG A 350 15.52 -35.58 -6.43
N THR A 351 15.63 -35.64 -5.11
CA THR A 351 16.87 -36.04 -4.40
C THR A 351 16.50 -36.94 -3.22
N GLN A 352 17.14 -38.13 -3.15
CA GLN A 352 17.00 -39.05 -2.01
C GLN A 352 15.55 -39.36 -1.59
N GLY A 353 14.61 -39.44 -2.55
CA GLY A 353 13.20 -39.70 -2.27
C GLY A 353 12.37 -38.46 -1.94
N PHE A 354 12.98 -37.28 -1.84
CA PHE A 354 12.29 -36.00 -1.68
C PHE A 354 12.06 -35.30 -3.02
N VAL A 355 10.92 -34.63 -3.16
CA VAL A 355 10.60 -33.76 -4.28
C VAL A 355 10.62 -32.32 -3.81
N VAL A 356 11.59 -31.56 -4.25
CA VAL A 356 11.74 -30.14 -3.91
C VAL A 356 11.33 -29.30 -5.12
N PRO A 357 10.17 -28.60 -5.09
CA PRO A 357 9.74 -27.76 -6.19
C PRO A 357 10.67 -26.55 -6.34
N ALA A 358 10.79 -26.03 -7.54
CA ALA A 358 11.37 -24.72 -7.77
C ALA A 358 10.42 -23.63 -7.29
N ILE A 359 10.94 -22.45 -6.96
CA ILE A 359 10.13 -21.27 -6.61
C ILE A 359 10.31 -20.23 -7.71
N THR A 360 9.23 -19.94 -8.43
CA THR A 360 9.19 -18.86 -9.41
C THR A 360 8.76 -17.58 -8.71
N THR A 361 9.61 -16.55 -8.75
CA THR A 361 9.38 -15.29 -8.03
C THR A 361 9.36 -14.11 -8.99
N ARG A 362 8.34 -13.25 -8.85
CA ARG A 362 8.21 -11.95 -9.50
C ARG A 362 8.24 -10.89 -8.42
N ARG A 363 9.26 -10.05 -8.42
CA ARG A 363 9.48 -9.01 -7.40
C ARG A 363 9.87 -7.71 -8.07
N ALA A 364 9.35 -6.60 -7.54
CA ALA A 364 9.80 -5.27 -7.86
C ALA A 364 10.04 -4.49 -6.56
N THR A 365 11.03 -3.62 -6.53
CA THR A 365 11.28 -2.73 -5.40
C THR A 365 11.62 -1.37 -5.95
N THR A 366 10.82 -0.36 -5.58
CA THR A 366 10.99 0.99 -6.11
C THR A 366 10.36 2.03 -5.17
N THR A 367 10.76 3.28 -5.37
CA THR A 367 10.12 4.43 -4.74
C THR A 367 9.53 5.32 -5.83
N ILE A 368 8.25 5.67 -5.70
CA ILE A 368 7.49 6.46 -6.67
C ILE A 368 6.68 7.53 -5.97
N GLU A 369 6.27 8.52 -6.72
CA GLU A 369 5.35 9.57 -6.28
C GLU A 369 4.08 9.52 -7.12
N LEU A 370 2.91 9.52 -6.45
CA LEU A 370 1.60 9.42 -7.08
C LEU A 370 0.64 10.45 -6.48
N ALA A 371 -0.30 10.91 -7.27
CA ALA A 371 -1.47 11.61 -6.76
C ALA A 371 -2.49 10.60 -6.19
N ASP A 372 -3.39 11.09 -5.32
CA ASP A 372 -4.49 10.28 -4.81
C ASP A 372 -5.36 9.72 -5.94
N GLY A 373 -5.58 8.40 -5.93
CA GLY A 373 -6.31 7.67 -6.97
C GLY A 373 -5.54 7.42 -8.27
N GLN A 374 -4.31 7.90 -8.40
CA GLN A 374 -3.50 7.70 -9.59
C GLN A 374 -2.88 6.31 -9.62
N SER A 375 -2.86 5.70 -10.81
CA SER A 375 -2.21 4.41 -11.06
C SER A 375 -0.94 4.60 -11.87
N PHE A 376 0.10 3.84 -11.54
CA PHE A 376 1.36 3.84 -12.28
C PHE A 376 1.92 2.43 -12.43
N ALA A 377 2.48 2.12 -13.60
CA ALA A 377 3.16 0.86 -13.85
C ALA A 377 4.60 0.95 -13.34
N ILE A 378 4.92 0.20 -12.28
CA ILE A 378 6.24 0.23 -11.64
C ILE A 378 7.22 -0.78 -12.25
N GLY A 379 6.72 -1.76 -13.00
CA GLY A 379 7.55 -2.76 -13.66
C GLY A 379 6.78 -3.49 -14.72
N GLY A 380 7.50 -3.98 -15.70
CA GLY A 380 6.97 -4.80 -16.77
C GLY A 380 8.09 -5.60 -17.42
N LEU A 381 7.72 -6.76 -17.99
CA LEU A 381 8.59 -7.61 -18.77
C LEU A 381 7.81 -8.11 -19.98
N MET A 382 8.41 -7.98 -21.15
CA MET A 382 7.96 -8.67 -22.36
C MET A 382 9.09 -9.56 -22.82
N ARG A 383 8.82 -10.85 -22.95
CA ARG A 383 9.76 -11.83 -23.45
C ARG A 383 9.11 -12.61 -24.58
N ASP A 384 9.73 -12.60 -25.73
CA ASP A 384 9.34 -13.40 -26.89
C ASP A 384 10.51 -14.31 -27.27
N ASN A 385 10.26 -15.61 -27.28
CA ASN A 385 11.25 -16.61 -27.63
C ASN A 385 10.68 -17.51 -28.73
N VAL A 386 11.25 -17.40 -29.91
CA VAL A 386 10.86 -18.16 -31.09
C VAL A 386 11.96 -19.14 -31.41
N LYS A 387 11.58 -20.43 -31.55
CA LYS A 387 12.44 -21.50 -31.96
C LYS A 387 11.84 -22.21 -33.16
N GLU A 388 12.56 -22.20 -34.26
CA GLU A 388 12.18 -22.91 -35.48
C GLU A 388 13.25 -23.96 -35.83
N ILE A 389 12.82 -25.18 -36.10
CA ILE A 389 13.67 -26.27 -36.48
C ILE A 389 13.09 -26.84 -37.76
N ILE A 390 13.90 -26.86 -38.84
CA ILE A 390 13.55 -27.44 -40.13
C ILE A 390 14.57 -28.52 -40.45
N ASN A 391 14.12 -29.75 -40.49
CA ASN A 391 14.89 -30.89 -40.94
C ASN A 391 14.39 -31.28 -42.34
N LYS A 392 15.26 -31.33 -43.34
CA LYS A 392 14.87 -31.64 -44.71
C LYS A 392 15.92 -32.49 -45.42
N TYR A 393 15.48 -33.28 -46.38
CA TYR A 393 16.38 -33.90 -47.32
C TYR A 393 16.88 -32.88 -48.34
N PRO A 394 18.21 -32.76 -48.54
CA PRO A 394 18.76 -31.81 -49.49
C PRO A 394 18.20 -31.98 -50.89
N GLY A 395 17.75 -30.94 -51.54
CA GLY A 395 17.14 -30.95 -52.86
C GLY A 395 15.68 -31.37 -52.89
N LEU A 396 15.27 -32.46 -52.25
CA LEU A 396 13.88 -32.94 -52.23
C LEU A 396 12.98 -32.10 -51.33
N GLY A 397 13.49 -31.67 -50.21
CA GLY A 397 12.74 -30.82 -49.26
C GLY A 397 12.50 -29.38 -49.76
N ASP A 398 13.18 -28.97 -50.84
CA ASP A 398 13.06 -27.64 -51.42
C ASP A 398 12.06 -27.55 -52.59
N ILE A 399 11.52 -28.70 -53.01
CA ILE A 399 10.54 -28.73 -54.12
C ILE A 399 9.23 -28.09 -53.66
N PRO A 400 8.70 -27.12 -54.39
CA PRO A 400 7.41 -26.53 -54.08
C PRO A 400 6.31 -27.61 -53.97
N ILE A 401 5.45 -27.53 -52.95
CA ILE A 401 4.34 -28.45 -52.62
C ILE A 401 4.82 -29.81 -52.19
N LEU A 402 5.61 -30.54 -53.02
CA LEU A 402 6.07 -31.89 -52.72
C LEU A 402 7.13 -31.92 -51.61
N GLY A 403 7.91 -30.84 -51.44
CA GLY A 403 8.93 -30.77 -50.40
C GLY A 403 8.40 -30.92 -48.97
N ALA A 404 7.09 -30.66 -48.74
CA ALA A 404 6.46 -30.93 -47.46
C ALA A 404 6.50 -32.38 -47.01
N LEU A 405 6.58 -33.35 -47.95
CA LEU A 405 6.71 -34.77 -47.68
C LEU A 405 8.15 -35.17 -47.30
N PHE A 406 9.14 -34.33 -47.61
CA PHE A 406 10.57 -34.58 -47.40
C PHE A 406 11.20 -33.60 -46.41
N ARG A 407 10.38 -32.94 -45.61
CA ARG A 407 10.81 -32.04 -44.53
C ARG A 407 9.96 -32.23 -43.29
N SER A 408 10.57 -31.98 -42.14
CA SER A 408 9.92 -31.87 -40.85
C SER A 408 10.14 -30.47 -40.32
N THR A 409 9.07 -29.78 -39.94
CA THR A 409 9.10 -28.46 -39.38
C THR A 409 8.57 -28.49 -37.95
N SER A 410 9.27 -27.86 -37.04
CA SER A 410 8.85 -27.67 -35.66
C SER A 410 9.01 -26.20 -35.30
N PHE A 411 7.92 -25.57 -34.98
CA PHE A 411 7.85 -24.16 -34.56
C PHE A 411 7.34 -24.10 -33.15
N GLN A 412 8.06 -23.40 -32.28
CA GLN A 412 7.68 -23.16 -30.91
C GLN A 412 7.86 -21.67 -30.62
N LYS A 413 6.82 -21.03 -30.10
CA LYS A 413 6.82 -19.65 -29.70
C LYS A 413 6.33 -19.54 -28.25
N ASN A 414 7.14 -18.92 -27.39
CA ASN A 414 6.84 -18.67 -25.99
C ASN A 414 6.87 -17.17 -25.75
N GLU A 415 5.72 -16.58 -25.49
CA GLU A 415 5.54 -15.18 -25.12
C GLU A 415 5.20 -15.07 -23.65
N THR A 416 5.90 -14.20 -22.92
CA THR A 416 5.59 -13.88 -21.53
C THR A 416 5.48 -12.37 -21.41
N GLU A 417 4.34 -11.91 -20.93
CA GLU A 417 4.07 -10.51 -20.62
C GLU A 417 3.80 -10.38 -19.11
N LEU A 418 4.56 -9.55 -18.42
CA LEU A 418 4.38 -9.22 -17.00
C LEU A 418 4.16 -7.72 -16.86
N LEU A 419 3.17 -7.33 -16.05
CA LEU A 419 2.90 -5.93 -15.72
C LEU A 419 2.56 -5.81 -14.24
N ILE A 420 3.24 -4.87 -13.56
CA ILE A 420 3.00 -4.54 -12.15
C ILE A 420 2.54 -3.10 -12.07
N ILE A 421 1.30 -2.90 -11.63
CA ILE A 421 0.66 -1.59 -11.48
C ILE A 421 0.37 -1.36 -10.00
N VAL A 422 0.59 -0.14 -9.55
CA VAL A 422 0.25 0.33 -8.21
C VAL A 422 -0.71 1.50 -8.28
N THR A 423 -1.65 1.56 -7.33
CA THR A 423 -2.62 2.64 -7.17
C THR A 423 -2.67 3.00 -5.69
N ALA A 424 -2.50 4.27 -5.38
CA ALA A 424 -2.54 4.76 -4.01
C ALA A 424 -3.80 5.58 -3.74
N HIS A 425 -4.40 5.39 -2.57
CA HIS A 425 -5.57 6.14 -2.12
C HIS A 425 -5.38 6.65 -0.70
N LEU A 426 -5.75 7.90 -0.47
CA LEU A 426 -5.88 8.46 0.89
C LEU A 426 -7.18 7.97 1.52
N VAL A 427 -7.11 7.29 2.65
CA VAL A 427 -8.29 6.67 3.28
C VAL A 427 -8.45 7.09 4.74
N ARG A 428 -9.70 7.12 5.21
CA ARG A 428 -10.05 7.32 6.62
C ARG A 428 -10.59 6.02 7.20
N PRO A 429 -10.38 5.77 8.50
CA PRO A 429 -10.99 4.63 9.16
C PRO A 429 -12.51 4.66 9.04
N LEU A 430 -13.11 3.47 8.88
CA LEU A 430 -14.57 3.30 8.87
C LEU A 430 -15.05 2.78 10.21
N ASP A 431 -16.31 3.10 10.55
CA ASP A 431 -16.99 2.49 11.68
C ASP A 431 -17.29 1.02 11.40
N MET A 432 -16.96 0.15 12.35
CA MET A 432 -17.06 -1.33 12.25
C MET A 432 -18.48 -1.85 12.02
N THR A 433 -19.51 -1.08 12.32
CA THR A 433 -20.93 -1.51 12.30
C THR A 433 -21.50 -1.77 10.91
N ALA A 434 -20.80 -1.39 9.85
CA ALA A 434 -21.28 -1.49 8.46
C ALA A 434 -20.50 -2.46 7.57
N GLN A 435 -19.58 -3.26 8.13
CA GLN A 435 -18.71 -4.14 7.35
C GLN A 435 -19.31 -5.54 7.26
N SER A 436 -19.46 -6.07 6.03
CA SER A 436 -19.80 -7.47 5.78
C SER A 436 -18.55 -8.25 5.44
N LEU A 437 -18.35 -9.37 6.11
CA LEU A 437 -17.26 -10.29 5.83
C LEU A 437 -17.60 -11.20 4.64
N PRO A 438 -16.61 -11.71 3.90
CA PRO A 438 -16.85 -12.71 2.84
C PRO A 438 -17.57 -13.96 3.33
N THR A 439 -17.39 -14.30 4.62
CA THR A 439 -17.99 -15.45 5.29
C THR A 439 -19.43 -15.23 5.75
N ASP A 440 -19.91 -13.99 5.81
CA ASP A 440 -21.26 -13.67 6.31
C ASP A 440 -22.39 -14.20 5.40
N TYR A 441 -22.04 -14.52 4.16
CA TYR A 441 -22.99 -15.05 3.16
C TYR A 441 -22.88 -16.55 2.97
N TYR A 442 -21.95 -17.23 3.66
CA TYR A 442 -21.83 -18.67 3.61
C TYR A 442 -22.83 -19.29 4.60
N GLU A 443 -23.80 -20.02 4.08
CA GLU A 443 -24.70 -20.87 4.86
C GLU A 443 -24.38 -22.34 4.57
N GLU A 444 -24.14 -23.12 5.61
CA GLU A 444 -23.89 -24.55 5.47
C GLU A 444 -25.12 -25.25 4.88
N PRO A 445 -24.96 -26.12 3.87
CA PRO A 445 -26.04 -26.91 3.33
C PRO A 445 -26.51 -27.93 4.40
N ASN A 446 -27.78 -28.26 4.41
CA ASN A 446 -28.25 -29.34 5.26
C ASN A 446 -27.83 -30.71 4.69
N ASP A 447 -27.91 -31.79 5.50
CA ASP A 447 -27.49 -33.13 5.11
C ASP A 447 -28.14 -33.64 3.82
N PHE A 448 -29.40 -33.26 3.55
CA PHE A 448 -30.12 -33.61 2.34
C PHE A 448 -29.56 -32.87 1.12
N GLU A 449 -29.29 -31.58 1.25
CA GLU A 449 -28.70 -30.76 0.19
C GLU A 449 -27.27 -31.20 -0.14
N PHE A 450 -26.49 -31.55 0.90
CA PHE A 450 -25.11 -31.99 0.74
C PHE A 450 -25.00 -33.39 0.14
N TYR A 451 -25.66 -34.40 0.77
CA TYR A 451 -25.50 -35.82 0.38
C TYR A 451 -26.36 -36.23 -0.80
N LEU A 452 -27.56 -35.68 -0.98
CA LEU A 452 -28.49 -36.10 -2.01
C LEU A 452 -28.47 -35.19 -3.24
N MET A 453 -28.31 -33.87 -3.05
CA MET A 453 -28.27 -32.91 -4.15
C MET A 453 -26.86 -32.50 -4.56
N GLY A 454 -25.82 -32.79 -3.75
CA GLY A 454 -24.43 -32.45 -4.04
C GLY A 454 -24.12 -30.96 -3.98
N TYR A 455 -24.92 -30.20 -3.20
CA TYR A 455 -24.68 -28.76 -3.04
C TYR A 455 -23.63 -28.50 -1.97
N ALA A 456 -22.66 -27.62 -2.27
CA ALA A 456 -21.64 -27.18 -1.32
C ALA A 456 -22.07 -25.95 -0.47
N GLU A 457 -23.19 -25.30 -0.86
CA GLU A 457 -23.80 -24.16 -0.18
C GLU A 457 -25.31 -24.31 -0.19
N LYS A 458 -26.00 -23.81 0.83
CA LYS A 458 -27.44 -23.81 0.93
C LYS A 458 -28.09 -23.06 -0.26
N GLY A 459 -29.00 -23.73 -0.98
CA GLY A 459 -29.70 -23.18 -2.14
C GLY A 459 -29.08 -23.47 -3.50
N GLY A 460 -27.97 -24.21 -3.59
CA GLY A 460 -27.37 -24.76 -4.82
C GLY A 460 -26.93 -23.73 -5.88
N PHE A 461 -26.12 -24.18 -6.84
CA PHE A 461 -25.57 -23.37 -7.95
C PHE A 461 -26.63 -22.82 -8.95
N GLY A 462 -27.93 -22.86 -8.66
CA GLY A 462 -29.02 -22.50 -9.59
C GLY A 462 -30.14 -21.65 -9.04
N GLY A 463 -30.12 -21.30 -7.75
CA GLY A 463 -31.16 -20.43 -7.17
C GLY A 463 -31.02 -19.00 -7.69
N LYS A 464 -32.07 -18.47 -8.33
CA LYS A 464 -32.23 -17.04 -8.68
C LYS A 464 -32.34 -16.11 -7.47
N ALA A 465 -31.77 -16.47 -6.34
CA ALA A 465 -31.57 -15.55 -5.24
C ALA A 465 -30.34 -14.71 -5.58
N GLY A 466 -30.58 -13.50 -5.98
CA GLY A 466 -29.72 -12.45 -6.45
C GLY A 466 -28.23 -12.76 -6.40
N ARG A 467 -27.63 -12.83 -7.58
CA ARG A 467 -26.19 -12.77 -7.81
C ARG A 467 -25.63 -11.59 -7.02
N LYS A 468 -25.47 -11.78 -5.72
CA LYS A 468 -24.68 -10.86 -4.90
C LYS A 468 -23.25 -11.16 -5.30
N SER A 469 -22.71 -10.30 -6.16
CA SER A 469 -21.35 -10.33 -6.63
C SER A 469 -20.41 -10.63 -5.46
N SER A 470 -19.41 -11.48 -5.67
CA SER A 470 -18.37 -11.71 -4.68
C SER A 470 -17.84 -10.36 -4.17
N ALA A 471 -17.40 -10.27 -2.93
CA ALA A 471 -16.87 -9.02 -2.36
C ALA A 471 -15.84 -8.34 -3.28
N ALA A 472 -15.06 -9.14 -4.04
CA ALA A 472 -14.14 -8.66 -5.08
C ALA A 472 -14.85 -8.01 -6.28
N GLU A 473 -16.01 -8.51 -6.70
CA GLU A 473 -16.79 -7.98 -7.83
C GLU A 473 -17.61 -6.75 -7.42
N VAL A 474 -18.07 -6.69 -6.16
CA VAL A 474 -18.68 -5.47 -5.57
C VAL A 474 -17.64 -4.37 -5.45
N LEU A 475 -16.44 -4.68 -5.04
CA LEU A 475 -15.31 -3.75 -4.99
C LEU A 475 -14.93 -3.25 -6.39
N SER A 476 -14.81 -4.14 -7.38
CA SER A 476 -14.42 -3.77 -8.75
C SER A 476 -15.49 -2.95 -9.48
N ASN A 477 -16.79 -3.29 -9.33
CA ASN A 477 -17.91 -2.59 -9.99
C ASN A 477 -18.23 -1.22 -9.36
N ARG A 478 -17.89 -0.99 -8.09
CA ARG A 478 -18.01 0.34 -7.47
C ARG A 478 -16.89 1.28 -7.90
N VAL A 479 -15.67 0.78 -8.07
CA VAL A 479 -14.53 1.57 -8.57
C VAL A 479 -14.74 2.01 -10.03
N THR A 480 -15.35 1.16 -10.89
CA THR A 480 -15.59 1.49 -12.30
C THR A 480 -16.75 2.47 -12.52
N ARG A 481 -17.60 2.75 -11.53
CA ARG A 481 -18.71 3.70 -11.66
C ARG A 481 -18.46 5.09 -11.11
N GLY A 482 -17.21 5.45 -10.74
CA GLY A 482 -16.87 6.80 -10.29
C GLY A 482 -17.60 7.27 -9.03
N ARG A 483 -18.25 6.37 -8.29
CA ARG A 483 -18.79 6.64 -6.97
C ARG A 483 -17.74 6.22 -5.94
N ALA A 484 -17.29 7.18 -5.14
CA ALA A 484 -16.45 6.94 -3.98
C ALA A 484 -16.92 5.70 -3.22
N MET A 485 -15.96 4.87 -2.76
CA MET A 485 -16.25 3.78 -1.84
C MET A 485 -16.74 4.37 -0.51
N GLU A 486 -17.99 4.79 -0.46
CA GLU A 486 -18.64 5.07 0.82
C GLU A 486 -18.99 3.72 1.45
N GLY A 487 -18.22 3.31 2.43
CA GLY A 487 -18.71 2.46 3.47
C GLY A 487 -18.24 1.04 3.58
N GLN A 488 -17.14 0.54 3.00
CA GLN A 488 -16.74 -0.86 3.30
C GLN A 488 -15.26 -1.13 3.66
N VAL A 489 -14.30 -0.29 3.25
CA VAL A 489 -12.88 -0.54 3.57
C VAL A 489 -12.13 0.73 4.00
N GLY A 490 -12.75 1.87 3.94
CA GLY A 490 -12.22 3.21 4.19
C GLY A 490 -12.94 4.23 3.30
N HIS A 491 -12.98 5.47 3.76
CA HIS A 491 -13.59 6.56 3.00
C HIS A 491 -12.53 7.19 2.10
N ILE A 492 -12.75 7.23 0.78
CA ILE A 492 -11.89 7.96 -0.15
C ILE A 492 -12.21 9.45 -0.01
N VAL A 493 -11.21 10.27 0.26
CA VAL A 493 -11.35 11.72 0.35
C VAL A 493 -11.35 12.30 -1.05
N PRO A 494 -12.29 13.15 -1.43
CA PRO A 494 -12.33 13.79 -2.74
C PRO A 494 -11.16 14.77 -2.97
#